data_c52231f2f21734333e35bd7190c1775f
#
_entry.id   c52231f2f21734333e35bd7190c1775f
#
_cell.length_a   1.000
_cell.length_b   1.000
_cell.length_c   1.000
_cell.angle_alpha   90.00
_cell.angle_beta   90.00
_cell.angle_gamma   90.00
#
_symmetry.space_group_name_H-M   'P 1'
#
loop_
_entity.id
_entity.type
_entity.pdbx_description
1 polymer ?
#
loop_
_entity_poly.entity_id
_entity_poly.type
_entity_poly.pdbx_seq_one_letter_code
_entity_poly.pdbx_strand_id
1 'polypeptide(L)'
;MARVLLGMSGGVDSSVAAYLLKSQGYEVVGVTMTLFHNEESTQIEDAKLVCEKLGIEHHVVDYQKEFKCEVINNFIDNYLTGKTPNPCVVCNKKFKFGVLWEKAKELNCEYIATGHYANVIDNKICKIDSPKDQSYFLYQINKEVIPHILFPLYDYQEKEEIRQIAQKELLTNIAKKKDSQDICFIEDGDYAKFLEENLDKLPDKGDFILTTGETIGKHKGIIYYTIGQRKGLGISYHHPLYVVSIDTTNNQVILGKEEDLYSSVVHITDTNLLVDELPTKAQAKIRYKSPAVPCTYEIIDDNNIKVIFEEPVKSATPGQSLVLYDNEILLGGGIIKSTEK
;
A
#
# COMPACT_ATOMS: atom_id res chain seq x y z
N MET A 1 24.61 -4.22 22.61
CA MET A 1 23.87 -4.91 21.55
C MET A 1 22.74 -3.98 21.19
N ALA A 2 22.57 -3.62 19.91
CA ALA A 2 21.49 -2.70 19.52
C ALA A 2 20.12 -3.40 19.66
N ARG A 3 19.14 -2.68 20.17
CA ARG A 3 17.80 -3.20 20.46
C ARG A 3 16.82 -2.82 19.34
N VAL A 4 16.05 -3.81 18.86
CA VAL A 4 15.16 -3.66 17.69
C VAL A 4 13.74 -4.08 18.06
N LEU A 5 12.75 -3.23 17.81
CA LEU A 5 11.33 -3.60 17.88
C LEU A 5 10.86 -4.10 16.52
N LEU A 6 10.49 -5.37 16.45
CA LEU A 6 10.00 -6.01 15.23
C LEU A 6 8.49 -6.17 15.23
N GLY A 7 7.83 -5.67 14.18
CA GLY A 7 6.42 -5.95 13.92
C GLY A 7 6.21 -7.42 13.53
N MET A 8 5.54 -8.18 14.42
CA MET A 8 5.24 -9.61 14.25
C MET A 8 3.78 -9.80 13.82
N SER A 9 3.55 -10.21 12.58
CA SER A 9 2.20 -10.50 12.07
C SER A 9 1.78 -11.97 12.19
N GLY A 10 2.65 -12.84 12.75
CA GLY A 10 2.44 -14.29 12.72
C GLY A 10 2.54 -14.93 11.34
N GLY A 11 2.93 -14.17 10.32
CA GLY A 11 3.22 -14.65 8.96
C GLY A 11 4.67 -15.09 8.79
N VAL A 12 4.97 -15.73 7.64
CA VAL A 12 6.31 -16.26 7.32
C VAL A 12 7.37 -15.16 7.33
N ASP A 13 7.08 -14.01 6.69
CA ASP A 13 8.06 -12.93 6.51
C ASP A 13 8.52 -12.32 7.82
N SER A 14 7.58 -11.95 8.70
CA SER A 14 7.92 -11.38 10.02
C SER A 14 8.65 -12.38 10.90
N SER A 15 8.30 -13.67 10.80
CA SER A 15 8.94 -14.75 11.56
C SER A 15 10.40 -14.96 11.12
N VAL A 16 10.65 -14.96 9.81
CA VAL A 16 12.02 -15.07 9.29
C VAL A 16 12.82 -13.80 9.58
N ALA A 17 12.20 -12.62 9.50
CA ALA A 17 12.83 -11.37 9.90
C ALA A 17 13.33 -11.43 11.36
N ALA A 18 12.52 -12.01 12.30
CA ALA A 18 12.92 -12.21 13.68
C ALA A 18 14.16 -13.10 13.81
N TYR A 19 14.19 -14.21 13.11
CA TYR A 19 15.33 -15.13 13.09
C TYR A 19 16.59 -14.44 12.55
N LEU A 20 16.47 -13.72 11.42
CA LEU A 20 17.61 -13.06 10.78
C LEU A 20 18.22 -11.97 11.69
N LEU A 21 17.38 -11.10 12.26
CA LEU A 21 17.84 -10.07 13.19
C LEU A 21 18.56 -10.67 14.40
N LYS A 22 18.02 -11.73 14.97
CA LYS A 22 18.65 -12.42 16.10
C LYS A 22 19.99 -13.05 15.68
N SER A 23 20.08 -13.68 14.51
CA SER A 23 21.31 -14.27 13.99
C SER A 23 22.38 -13.22 13.69
N GLN A 24 21.98 -11.98 13.38
CA GLN A 24 22.87 -10.83 13.20
C GLN A 24 23.32 -10.20 14.53
N GLY A 25 22.85 -10.69 15.66
CA GLY A 25 23.28 -10.25 16.99
C GLY A 25 22.47 -9.08 17.56
N TYR A 26 21.30 -8.77 17.03
CA TYR A 26 20.39 -7.78 17.65
C TYR A 26 19.66 -8.37 18.85
N GLU A 27 19.38 -7.51 19.84
CA GLU A 27 18.38 -7.79 20.88
C GLU A 27 17.00 -7.47 20.29
N VAL A 28 16.23 -8.53 19.92
CA VAL A 28 14.96 -8.38 19.27
C VAL A 28 13.83 -8.41 20.29
N VAL A 29 12.90 -7.44 20.19
CA VAL A 29 11.61 -7.42 20.88
C VAL A 29 10.52 -7.53 19.83
N GLY A 30 9.63 -8.50 19.96
CA GLY A 30 8.49 -8.69 19.05
C GLY A 30 7.28 -7.89 19.52
N VAL A 31 6.54 -7.30 18.59
CA VAL A 31 5.23 -6.71 18.87
C VAL A 31 4.21 -7.13 17.82
N THR A 32 3.08 -7.67 18.26
CA THR A 32 1.92 -7.92 17.40
C THR A 32 0.87 -6.84 17.67
N MET A 33 0.51 -6.11 16.62
CA MET A 33 -0.57 -5.13 16.67
C MET A 33 -1.86 -5.80 16.20
N THR A 34 -2.90 -5.83 17.05
CA THR A 34 -4.25 -6.20 16.63
C THR A 34 -4.91 -5.01 15.95
N LEU A 35 -5.18 -5.12 14.65
CA LEU A 35 -5.66 -4.03 13.80
C LEU A 35 -7.12 -4.18 13.41
N PHE A 36 -7.65 -5.40 13.29
CA PHE A 36 -9.03 -5.69 12.94
C PHE A 36 -9.49 -7.04 13.52
N HIS A 37 -10.82 -7.26 13.61
CA HIS A 37 -11.41 -8.34 14.41
C HIS A 37 -11.11 -9.77 13.95
N ASN A 38 -10.72 -9.98 12.68
CA ASN A 38 -10.51 -11.32 12.14
C ASN A 38 -9.10 -11.88 12.36
N GLU A 39 -8.20 -11.08 12.94
CA GLU A 39 -6.85 -11.54 13.35
C GLU A 39 -6.85 -12.37 14.64
N GLU A 40 -8.02 -12.80 15.10
CA GLU A 40 -8.15 -13.46 16.38
C GLU A 40 -7.38 -14.77 16.45
N SER A 41 -6.66 -14.91 17.53
CA SER A 41 -6.01 -16.10 18.05
C SER A 41 -4.86 -16.67 17.24
N THR A 42 -5.04 -17.16 16.02
CA THR A 42 -3.99 -17.96 15.33
C THR A 42 -2.76 -17.15 14.93
N GLN A 43 -2.90 -15.90 14.48
CA GLN A 43 -1.75 -15.05 14.10
C GLN A 43 -0.96 -14.61 15.33
N ILE A 44 -1.67 -14.22 16.39
CA ILE A 44 -1.05 -13.85 17.67
C ILE A 44 -0.37 -15.06 18.31
N GLU A 45 -1.03 -16.23 18.30
CA GLU A 45 -0.48 -17.48 18.81
C GLU A 45 0.77 -17.89 18.03
N ASP A 46 0.73 -17.82 16.70
CA ASP A 46 1.88 -18.13 15.87
C ASP A 46 3.05 -17.16 16.11
N ALA A 47 2.78 -15.86 16.26
CA ALA A 47 3.80 -14.88 16.62
C ALA A 47 4.43 -15.18 17.98
N LYS A 48 3.60 -15.52 18.98
CA LYS A 48 4.06 -15.94 20.33
C LYS A 48 4.95 -17.17 20.25
N LEU A 49 4.50 -18.23 19.54
CA LEU A 49 5.26 -19.48 19.41
C LEU A 49 6.62 -19.24 18.73
N VAL A 50 6.70 -18.37 17.73
CA VAL A 50 7.97 -18.00 17.10
C VAL A 50 8.85 -17.24 18.09
N CYS A 51 8.31 -16.28 18.81
CA CYS A 51 9.06 -15.51 19.81
C CYS A 51 9.57 -16.40 20.94
N GLU A 52 8.75 -17.32 21.46
CA GLU A 52 9.15 -18.32 22.46
C GLU A 52 10.30 -19.19 21.96
N LYS A 53 10.17 -19.74 20.72
CA LYS A 53 11.21 -20.59 20.12
C LYS A 53 12.54 -19.83 19.96
N LEU A 54 12.47 -18.57 19.58
CA LEU A 54 13.66 -17.72 19.41
C LEU A 54 14.16 -17.09 20.72
N GLY A 55 13.42 -17.20 21.84
CA GLY A 55 13.74 -16.53 23.09
C GLY A 55 13.70 -15.00 22.95
N ILE A 56 12.65 -14.49 22.31
CA ILE A 56 12.38 -13.07 22.06
C ILE A 56 11.24 -12.63 22.97
N GLU A 57 11.41 -11.47 23.65
CA GLU A 57 10.33 -10.80 24.36
C GLU A 57 9.20 -10.43 23.39
N HIS A 58 7.92 -10.66 23.75
CA HIS A 58 6.79 -10.41 22.88
C HIS A 58 5.69 -9.62 23.57
N HIS A 59 5.23 -8.58 22.88
CA HIS A 59 4.11 -7.74 23.31
C HIS A 59 2.95 -7.87 22.32
N VAL A 60 1.73 -7.76 22.84
CA VAL A 60 0.50 -7.63 22.02
C VAL A 60 -0.14 -6.30 22.37
N VAL A 61 -0.44 -5.50 21.38
CA VAL A 61 -1.05 -4.17 21.55
C VAL A 61 -2.28 -4.04 20.65
N ASP A 62 -3.33 -3.45 21.19
CA ASP A 62 -4.60 -3.29 20.50
C ASP A 62 -4.71 -1.88 19.91
N TYR A 63 -4.89 -1.82 18.58
CA TYR A 63 -5.12 -0.61 17.81
C TYR A 63 -6.33 -0.73 16.87
N GLN A 64 -7.27 -1.64 17.16
CA GLN A 64 -8.43 -1.90 16.32
C GLN A 64 -9.28 -0.65 16.07
N LYS A 65 -9.49 0.14 17.13
CA LYS A 65 -10.28 1.36 17.06
C LYS A 65 -9.63 2.41 16.17
N GLU A 66 -8.34 2.64 16.38
CA GLU A 66 -7.55 3.60 15.60
C GLU A 66 -7.43 3.15 14.13
N PHE A 67 -7.22 1.86 13.90
CA PHE A 67 -7.15 1.30 12.56
C PHE A 67 -8.47 1.42 11.80
N LYS A 68 -9.60 1.16 12.46
CA LYS A 68 -10.93 1.39 11.89
C LYS A 68 -11.10 2.85 11.50
N CYS A 69 -10.72 3.79 12.35
CA CYS A 69 -10.87 5.22 12.10
C CYS A 69 -9.95 5.69 10.94
N GLU A 70 -8.66 5.37 11.01
CA GLU A 70 -7.64 5.95 10.13
C GLU A 70 -7.53 5.22 8.79
N VAL A 71 -7.78 3.90 8.74
CA VAL A 71 -7.56 3.08 7.54
C VAL A 71 -8.88 2.65 6.92
N ILE A 72 -9.78 2.01 7.70
CA ILE A 72 -11.01 1.44 7.15
C ILE A 72 -11.99 2.54 6.75
N ASN A 73 -12.25 3.51 7.63
CA ASN A 73 -13.14 4.62 7.29
C ASN A 73 -12.58 5.46 6.14
N ASN A 74 -11.27 5.74 6.14
CA ASN A 74 -10.62 6.42 5.01
C ASN A 74 -10.80 5.67 3.69
N PHE A 75 -10.71 4.34 3.71
CA PHE A 75 -10.96 3.49 2.55
C PHE A 75 -12.39 3.64 2.05
N ILE A 76 -13.39 3.56 2.93
CA ILE A 76 -14.81 3.71 2.63
C ILE A 76 -15.11 5.11 2.06
N ASP A 77 -14.64 6.16 2.72
CA ASP A 77 -14.87 7.56 2.33
C ASP A 77 -14.31 7.88 0.94
N ASN A 78 -13.14 7.33 0.61
CA ASN A 78 -12.57 7.49 -0.72
C ASN A 78 -13.45 6.85 -1.81
N TYR A 79 -13.97 5.63 -1.59
CA TYR A 79 -14.88 5.01 -2.56
C TYR A 79 -16.21 5.78 -2.69
N LEU A 80 -16.75 6.32 -1.61
CA LEU A 80 -17.94 7.17 -1.64
C LEU A 80 -17.73 8.46 -2.43
N THR A 81 -16.48 8.93 -2.53
CA THR A 81 -16.08 10.10 -3.32
C THR A 81 -15.52 9.74 -4.70
N GLY A 82 -15.77 8.51 -5.20
CA GLY A 82 -15.38 8.06 -6.54
C GLY A 82 -13.87 7.86 -6.73
N LYS A 83 -13.12 7.76 -5.64
CA LYS A 83 -11.68 7.54 -5.65
C LYS A 83 -11.35 6.07 -5.36
N THR A 84 -10.17 5.63 -5.74
CA THR A 84 -9.68 4.28 -5.43
C THR A 84 -8.47 4.37 -4.50
N PRO A 85 -8.64 4.21 -3.18
CA PRO A 85 -7.57 4.41 -2.21
C PRO A 85 -6.55 3.28 -2.18
N ASN A 86 -5.39 3.54 -1.53
CA ASN A 86 -4.40 2.53 -1.20
C ASN A 86 -4.25 2.44 0.34
N PRO A 87 -5.02 1.58 1.02
CA PRO A 87 -5.01 1.50 2.48
C PRO A 87 -3.67 1.03 3.05
N CYS A 88 -2.85 0.28 2.27
CA CYS A 88 -1.53 -0.16 2.72
C CYS A 88 -0.57 1.01 2.96
N VAL A 89 -0.66 2.07 2.16
CA VAL A 89 0.15 3.29 2.37
C VAL A 89 -0.23 3.96 3.68
N VAL A 90 -1.52 4.11 3.95
CA VAL A 90 -2.02 4.69 5.21
C VAL A 90 -1.62 3.84 6.41
N CYS A 91 -1.75 2.51 6.31
CA CYS A 91 -1.32 1.57 7.35
C CYS A 91 0.18 1.67 7.63
N ASN A 92 1.02 1.73 6.60
CA ASN A 92 2.46 1.90 6.78
C ASN A 92 2.78 3.23 7.48
N LYS A 93 2.23 4.36 6.99
CA LYS A 93 2.43 5.68 7.59
C LYS A 93 2.04 5.74 9.08
N LYS A 94 0.82 5.29 9.38
CA LYS A 94 0.23 5.48 10.71
C LYS A 94 0.66 4.40 11.71
N PHE A 95 0.68 3.14 11.31
CA PHE A 95 0.87 2.02 12.23
C PHE A 95 2.28 1.43 12.16
N LYS A 96 2.68 0.89 11.01
CA LYS A 96 3.94 0.12 10.92
C LYS A 96 5.20 0.97 11.05
N PHE A 97 5.12 2.28 10.77
CA PHE A 97 6.26 3.20 10.92
C PHE A 97 5.92 4.43 11.77
N GLY A 98 4.65 4.62 12.14
CA GLY A 98 4.22 5.63 13.10
C GLY A 98 4.14 5.05 14.51
N VAL A 99 3.04 4.35 14.81
CA VAL A 99 2.77 3.79 16.15
C VAL A 99 3.87 2.81 16.59
N LEU A 100 4.39 1.98 15.67
CA LEU A 100 5.48 1.05 15.99
C LEU A 100 6.73 1.81 16.44
N TRP A 101 7.04 2.95 15.81
CA TRP A 101 8.18 3.79 16.21
C TRP A 101 7.99 4.41 17.60
N GLU A 102 6.78 4.92 17.91
CA GLU A 102 6.48 5.42 19.25
C GLU A 102 6.65 4.30 20.29
N LYS A 103 6.17 3.09 19.98
CA LYS A 103 6.32 1.93 20.87
C LYS A 103 7.78 1.50 21.03
N ALA A 104 8.59 1.64 20.00
CA ALA A 104 10.03 1.37 20.06
C ALA A 104 10.74 2.31 21.07
N LYS A 105 10.39 3.59 21.04
CA LYS A 105 10.92 4.58 22.00
C LYS A 105 10.53 4.24 23.44
N GLU A 106 9.28 3.85 23.68
CA GLU A 106 8.80 3.41 25.00
C GLU A 106 9.59 2.19 25.54
N LEU A 107 9.94 1.26 24.65
CA LEU A 107 10.66 0.04 24.99
C LEU A 107 12.19 0.20 24.91
N ASN A 108 12.69 1.43 24.71
CA ASN A 108 14.11 1.76 24.54
C ASN A 108 14.77 0.95 23.41
N CYS A 109 14.06 0.77 22.29
CA CYS A 109 14.61 0.19 21.07
C CYS A 109 15.17 1.30 20.17
N GLU A 110 16.39 1.09 19.66
CA GLU A 110 17.07 2.02 18.75
C GLU A 110 16.53 1.94 17.31
N TYR A 111 15.98 0.77 16.98
CA TYR A 111 15.50 0.46 15.63
C TYR A 111 14.10 -0.14 15.67
N ILE A 112 13.40 0.01 14.55
CA ILE A 112 12.20 -0.77 14.22
C ILE A 112 12.46 -1.64 13.01
N ALA A 113 11.82 -2.78 12.94
CA ALA A 113 11.91 -3.68 11.80
C ALA A 113 10.56 -4.24 11.40
N THR A 114 10.44 -4.58 10.13
CA THR A 114 9.25 -5.24 9.57
C THR A 114 9.67 -6.26 8.51
N GLY A 115 8.79 -7.18 8.18
CA GLY A 115 8.98 -8.14 7.08
C GLY A 115 8.74 -7.56 5.68
N HIS A 116 8.96 -6.26 5.44
CA HIS A 116 8.86 -5.69 4.10
C HIS A 116 10.08 -6.04 3.25
N TYR A 117 9.81 -6.18 1.95
CA TYR A 117 10.80 -6.32 0.89
C TYR A 117 11.17 -4.92 0.35
N ALA A 118 12.12 -4.28 0.98
CA ALA A 118 12.71 -2.99 0.63
C ALA A 118 14.10 -2.92 1.27
N ASN A 119 14.86 -1.86 1.01
CA ASN A 119 16.15 -1.65 1.65
C ASN A 119 16.28 -0.21 2.18
N VAL A 120 17.20 0.01 3.12
CA VAL A 120 17.67 1.33 3.55
C VAL A 120 19.16 1.42 3.35
N ILE A 121 19.60 2.33 2.48
CA ILE A 121 20.99 2.59 2.16
C ILE A 121 21.25 4.09 2.35
N ASP A 122 22.24 4.46 3.15
CA ASP A 122 22.60 5.85 3.43
C ASP A 122 21.40 6.71 3.85
N ASN A 123 20.56 6.16 4.75
CA ASN A 123 19.32 6.79 5.24
C ASN A 123 18.29 7.10 4.14
N LYS A 124 18.30 6.35 3.05
CA LYS A 124 17.31 6.44 1.98
C LYS A 124 16.63 5.10 1.79
N ILE A 125 15.32 5.11 1.61
CA ILE A 125 14.60 3.89 1.23
C ILE A 125 14.92 3.58 -0.23
N CYS A 126 15.29 2.34 -0.51
CA CYS A 126 15.62 1.85 -1.83
C CYS A 126 14.71 0.67 -2.19
N LYS A 127 14.32 0.58 -3.45
CA LYS A 127 13.71 -0.63 -3.98
C LYS A 127 14.76 -1.75 -4.05
N ILE A 128 14.29 -2.97 -4.01
CA ILE A 128 15.12 -4.15 -4.24
C ILE A 128 14.87 -4.68 -5.66
N ASP A 129 15.84 -5.40 -6.22
CA ASP A 129 15.71 -6.05 -7.52
C ASP A 129 14.91 -7.37 -7.37
N SER A 130 13.62 -7.20 -7.10
CA SER A 130 12.69 -8.32 -6.93
C SER A 130 11.27 -7.90 -7.35
N PRO A 131 10.48 -8.81 -7.95
CA PRO A 131 9.06 -8.57 -8.21
C PRO A 131 8.23 -8.37 -6.94
N LYS A 132 8.84 -8.62 -5.78
CA LYS A 132 8.22 -8.43 -4.45
C LYS A 132 8.55 -7.08 -3.82
N ASP A 133 9.31 -6.21 -4.50
CA ASP A 133 9.64 -4.90 -3.97
C ASP A 133 8.40 -4.18 -3.45
N GLN A 134 8.46 -3.74 -2.19
CA GLN A 134 7.36 -3.07 -1.50
C GLN A 134 7.65 -1.59 -1.20
N SER A 135 8.75 -1.05 -1.73
CA SER A 135 9.11 0.36 -1.54
C SER A 135 8.00 1.33 -1.96
N TYR A 136 7.20 0.96 -2.97
CA TYR A 136 6.03 1.72 -3.42
C TYR A 136 5.05 2.09 -2.29
N PHE A 137 4.90 1.25 -1.27
CA PHE A 137 3.98 1.50 -0.16
C PHE A 137 4.60 2.33 0.98
N LEU A 138 5.88 2.72 0.85
CA LEU A 138 6.66 3.33 1.93
C LEU A 138 6.85 4.84 1.78
N TYR A 139 6.41 5.45 0.69
CA TYR A 139 6.68 6.86 0.39
C TYR A 139 6.08 7.85 1.41
N GLN A 140 5.07 7.45 2.17
CA GLN A 140 4.42 8.29 3.18
C GLN A 140 5.04 8.17 4.59
N ILE A 141 6.12 7.41 4.76
CA ILE A 141 6.81 7.28 6.04
C ILE A 141 7.44 8.63 6.43
N ASN A 142 7.44 8.95 7.73
CA ASN A 142 8.17 10.12 8.21
C ASN A 142 9.68 9.94 7.95
N LYS A 143 10.29 10.90 7.27
CA LYS A 143 11.70 10.89 6.91
C LYS A 143 12.64 10.69 8.11
N GLU A 144 12.29 11.27 9.26
CA GLU A 144 13.09 11.17 10.50
C GLU A 144 13.16 9.74 11.04
N VAL A 145 12.24 8.86 10.66
CA VAL A 145 12.22 7.46 11.12
C VAL A 145 13.13 6.58 10.26
N ILE A 146 13.42 6.96 9.03
CA ILE A 146 14.16 6.13 8.05
C ILE A 146 15.51 5.63 8.61
N PRO A 147 16.34 6.43 9.28
CA PRO A 147 17.62 5.97 9.85
C PRO A 147 17.47 4.86 10.90
N HIS A 148 16.28 4.68 11.44
CA HIS A 148 15.95 3.69 12.47
C HIS A 148 15.21 2.47 11.93
N ILE A 149 15.07 2.34 10.60
CA ILE A 149 14.34 1.22 9.98
C ILE A 149 15.32 0.13 9.52
N LEU A 150 14.97 -1.11 9.83
CA LEU A 150 15.64 -2.30 9.30
C LEU A 150 14.64 -3.13 8.48
N PHE A 151 15.07 -3.55 7.29
CA PHE A 151 14.33 -4.47 6.43
C PHE A 151 15.12 -5.77 6.26
N PRO A 152 15.00 -6.75 7.17
CA PRO A 152 15.87 -7.94 7.16
C PRO A 152 15.73 -8.82 5.94
N LEU A 153 14.68 -8.64 5.13
CA LEU A 153 14.40 -9.46 3.95
C LEU A 153 14.91 -8.85 2.64
N TYR A 154 15.67 -7.77 2.69
CA TYR A 154 16.10 -7.03 1.48
C TYR A 154 16.92 -7.84 0.49
N ASP A 155 17.70 -8.83 0.94
CA ASP A 155 18.56 -9.68 0.11
C ASP A 155 17.82 -10.88 -0.53
N TYR A 156 16.57 -11.13 -0.13
CA TYR A 156 15.82 -12.31 -0.58
C TYR A 156 14.91 -11.97 -1.75
N GLN A 157 15.22 -12.55 -2.91
CA GLN A 157 14.43 -12.32 -4.13
C GLN A 157 13.24 -13.27 -4.24
N GLU A 158 13.41 -14.52 -3.78
CA GLU A 158 12.41 -15.56 -3.91
C GLU A 158 11.76 -15.92 -2.57
N LYS A 159 10.44 -16.09 -2.58
CA LYS A 159 9.68 -16.47 -1.38
C LYS A 159 10.04 -17.87 -0.89
N GLU A 160 10.48 -18.72 -1.79
CA GLU A 160 10.87 -20.08 -1.45
C GLU A 160 12.07 -20.12 -0.51
N GLU A 161 13.03 -19.22 -0.67
CA GLU A 161 14.18 -19.09 0.23
C GLU A 161 13.72 -18.76 1.66
N ILE A 162 12.78 -17.80 1.78
CA ILE A 162 12.17 -17.43 3.07
C ILE A 162 11.42 -18.63 3.69
N ARG A 163 10.68 -19.39 2.88
CA ARG A 163 9.96 -20.60 3.34
C ARG A 163 10.92 -21.69 3.79
N GLN A 164 12.06 -21.89 3.10
CA GLN A 164 13.09 -22.86 3.48
C GLN A 164 13.72 -22.49 4.83
N ILE A 165 14.03 -21.20 5.06
CA ILE A 165 14.51 -20.71 6.36
C ILE A 165 13.44 -20.97 7.44
N ALA A 166 12.19 -20.63 7.20
CA ALA A 166 11.11 -20.87 8.14
C ALA A 166 10.94 -22.36 8.47
N GLN A 167 11.03 -23.22 7.48
CA GLN A 167 10.91 -24.68 7.66
C GLN A 167 12.07 -25.26 8.48
N LYS A 168 13.28 -24.79 8.21
CA LYS A 168 14.51 -25.30 8.85
C LYS A 168 14.69 -24.78 10.27
N GLU A 169 14.51 -23.47 10.46
CA GLU A 169 14.92 -22.75 11.67
C GLU A 169 13.76 -22.43 12.60
N LEU A 170 12.53 -22.40 12.08
CA LEU A 170 11.35 -22.01 12.85
C LEU A 170 10.37 -23.16 13.04
N LEU A 171 9.15 -23.01 12.52
CA LEU A 171 8.05 -23.96 12.65
C LEU A 171 7.48 -24.32 11.27
N THR A 172 7.25 -25.62 11.05
CA THR A 172 6.74 -26.12 9.77
C THR A 172 5.35 -25.56 9.42
N ASN A 173 4.48 -25.30 10.41
CA ASN A 173 3.18 -24.69 10.20
C ASN A 173 3.30 -23.26 9.69
N ILE A 174 4.26 -22.47 10.18
CA ILE A 174 4.54 -21.10 9.71
C ILE A 174 4.97 -21.13 8.24
N ALA A 175 5.89 -22.03 7.86
CA ALA A 175 6.38 -22.14 6.49
C ALA A 175 5.27 -22.44 5.46
N LYS A 176 4.18 -23.10 5.86
CA LYS A 176 3.04 -23.49 5.01
C LYS A 176 1.95 -22.41 4.88
N LYS A 177 2.03 -21.32 5.64
CA LYS A 177 1.03 -20.24 5.56
C LYS A 177 0.96 -19.64 4.18
N LYS A 178 -0.26 -19.31 3.76
CA LYS A 178 -0.50 -18.56 2.54
C LYS A 178 -0.07 -17.11 2.75
N ASP A 179 0.46 -16.50 1.70
CA ASP A 179 0.77 -15.07 1.72
C ASP A 179 -0.52 -14.25 1.66
N SER A 180 -0.57 -13.13 2.38
CA SER A 180 -1.60 -12.12 2.16
C SER A 180 -1.34 -11.43 0.81
N GLN A 181 -2.23 -11.66 -0.18
CA GLN A 181 -2.04 -11.12 -1.53
C GLN A 181 -2.85 -9.85 -1.79
N ASP A 182 -3.85 -9.57 -0.94
CA ASP A 182 -4.81 -8.49 -1.10
C ASP A 182 -4.85 -7.59 0.15
N ILE A 183 -5.82 -6.69 0.22
CA ILE A 183 -6.06 -5.81 1.37
C ILE A 183 -6.38 -6.68 2.59
N CYS A 184 -5.58 -6.56 3.64
CA CYS A 184 -5.57 -7.48 4.78
C CYS A 184 -6.91 -7.60 5.54
N PHE A 185 -7.74 -6.55 5.53
CA PHE A 185 -9.06 -6.55 6.18
C PHE A 185 -10.23 -6.92 5.24
N ILE A 186 -9.94 -7.36 4.00
CA ILE A 186 -10.92 -7.85 3.02
C ILE A 186 -10.59 -9.32 2.73
N GLU A 187 -11.30 -10.23 3.40
CA GLU A 187 -10.93 -11.67 3.43
C GLU A 187 -11.02 -12.36 2.07
N ASP A 188 -12.05 -12.04 1.29
CA ASP A 188 -12.34 -12.68 0.00
C ASP A 188 -11.84 -11.87 -1.21
N GLY A 189 -11.14 -10.75 -0.97
CA GLY A 189 -10.66 -9.85 -2.01
C GLY A 189 -11.78 -9.06 -2.71
N ASP A 190 -13.05 -9.19 -2.27
CA ASP A 190 -14.21 -8.46 -2.80
C ASP A 190 -14.44 -7.16 -2.03
N TYR A 191 -13.77 -6.09 -2.48
CA TYR A 191 -13.93 -4.78 -1.87
C TYR A 191 -15.38 -4.24 -1.98
N ALA A 192 -16.13 -4.62 -3.01
CA ALA A 192 -17.50 -4.13 -3.19
C ALA A 192 -18.43 -4.72 -2.13
N LYS A 193 -18.29 -6.04 -1.86
CA LYS A 193 -19.00 -6.70 -0.76
C LYS A 193 -18.63 -6.10 0.59
N PHE A 194 -17.32 -5.87 0.82
CA PHE A 194 -16.86 -5.21 2.06
C PHE A 194 -17.50 -3.83 2.25
N LEU A 195 -17.62 -3.01 1.18
CA LEU A 195 -18.30 -1.73 1.24
C LEU A 195 -19.80 -1.89 1.52
N GLU A 196 -20.48 -2.85 0.90
CA GLU A 196 -21.88 -3.16 1.16
C GLU A 196 -22.17 -3.50 2.62
N GLU A 197 -21.28 -4.27 3.25
CA GLU A 197 -21.40 -4.72 4.64
C GLU A 197 -21.08 -3.61 5.66
N ASN A 198 -20.34 -2.58 5.27
CA ASN A 198 -19.87 -1.51 6.15
C ASN A 198 -20.56 -0.15 5.92
N LEU A 199 -21.49 -0.05 4.98
CA LEU A 199 -22.27 1.15 4.70
C LEU A 199 -23.69 1.02 5.21
N ASP A 200 -24.18 2.02 5.98
CA ASP A 200 -25.57 2.08 6.42
C ASP A 200 -26.54 2.25 5.25
N LYS A 201 -26.10 2.96 4.21
CA LYS A 201 -26.85 3.20 2.98
C LYS A 201 -25.92 3.09 1.77
N LEU A 202 -26.29 2.24 0.81
CA LEU A 202 -25.59 2.13 -0.46
C LEU A 202 -25.84 3.37 -1.34
N PRO A 203 -24.85 3.81 -2.14
CA PRO A 203 -25.04 4.87 -3.11
C PRO A 203 -26.13 4.54 -4.13
N ASP A 204 -26.90 5.56 -4.49
CA ASP A 204 -28.00 5.43 -5.43
C ASP A 204 -27.49 5.03 -6.83
N LYS A 205 -28.37 4.35 -7.59
CA LYS A 205 -28.12 4.07 -9.02
C LYS A 205 -28.03 5.38 -9.79
N GLY A 206 -27.11 5.42 -10.77
CA GLY A 206 -26.91 6.60 -11.63
C GLY A 206 -26.75 6.20 -13.09
N ASP A 207 -26.25 7.12 -13.90
CA ASP A 207 -26.13 6.96 -15.33
C ASP A 207 -24.72 6.55 -15.79
N PHE A 208 -24.65 5.64 -16.74
CA PHE A 208 -23.49 5.48 -17.58
C PHE A 208 -23.55 6.46 -18.75
N ILE A 209 -22.54 7.32 -18.84
CA ILE A 209 -22.44 8.37 -19.86
C ILE A 209 -21.20 8.07 -20.70
N LEU A 210 -21.31 8.14 -22.03
CA LEU A 210 -20.11 8.11 -22.89
C LEU A 210 -19.32 9.43 -22.81
N THR A 211 -18.05 9.39 -23.18
CA THR A 211 -17.24 10.62 -23.33
C THR A 211 -17.83 11.62 -24.33
N THR A 212 -18.76 11.20 -25.18
CA THR A 212 -19.56 12.03 -26.09
C THR A 212 -20.74 12.73 -25.43
N GLY A 213 -21.07 12.39 -24.17
CA GLY A 213 -22.23 12.91 -23.44
C GLY A 213 -23.51 12.06 -23.58
N GLU A 214 -23.48 10.98 -24.37
CA GLU A 214 -24.63 10.08 -24.56
C GLU A 214 -24.83 9.19 -23.32
N THR A 215 -26.10 9.11 -22.84
CA THR A 215 -26.47 8.13 -21.79
C THR A 215 -26.75 6.77 -22.42
N ILE A 216 -26.04 5.73 -21.97
CA ILE A 216 -26.12 4.39 -22.52
C ILE A 216 -26.64 3.32 -21.54
N GLY A 217 -26.95 3.71 -20.32
CA GLY A 217 -27.50 2.77 -19.33
C GLY A 217 -27.46 3.32 -17.90
N LYS A 218 -27.73 2.42 -16.96
CA LYS A 218 -27.72 2.71 -15.51
C LYS A 218 -26.67 1.88 -14.80
N HIS A 219 -25.89 2.50 -13.92
CA HIS A 219 -24.99 1.80 -13.00
C HIS A 219 -25.65 1.52 -11.65
N LYS A 220 -25.12 0.57 -10.91
CA LYS A 220 -25.66 0.11 -9.62
C LYS A 220 -25.23 0.93 -8.39
N GLY A 221 -24.37 1.92 -8.57
CA GLY A 221 -23.75 2.78 -7.56
C GLY A 221 -22.28 3.02 -7.89
N ILE A 222 -21.75 4.21 -7.62
CA ILE A 222 -20.38 4.60 -8.01
C ILE A 222 -19.30 3.76 -7.36
N ILE A 223 -19.53 3.22 -6.15
CA ILE A 223 -18.56 2.42 -5.38
C ILE A 223 -18.14 1.11 -6.07
N TYR A 224 -18.88 0.66 -7.08
CA TYR A 224 -18.61 -0.58 -7.81
C TYR A 224 -17.70 -0.40 -9.01
N TYR A 225 -17.21 0.82 -9.23
CA TYR A 225 -16.45 1.15 -10.44
C TYR A 225 -15.11 1.80 -10.11
N THR A 226 -14.10 1.43 -10.91
CA THR A 226 -12.74 1.97 -10.79
C THR A 226 -12.26 2.36 -12.18
N ILE A 227 -11.50 3.45 -12.30
CA ILE A 227 -10.92 3.90 -13.57
C ILE A 227 -10.06 2.79 -14.19
N GLY A 228 -10.27 2.53 -15.48
CA GLY A 228 -9.67 1.44 -16.23
C GLY A 228 -10.46 0.13 -16.19
N GLN A 229 -11.55 0.04 -15.40
CA GLN A 229 -12.38 -1.16 -15.36
C GLN A 229 -13.08 -1.37 -16.70
N ARG A 230 -12.97 -2.60 -17.24
CA ARG A 230 -13.63 -3.05 -18.48
C ARG A 230 -14.72 -4.08 -18.21
N LYS A 231 -14.49 -4.98 -17.25
CA LYS A 231 -15.43 -6.09 -16.94
C LYS A 231 -16.43 -5.67 -15.89
N GLY A 232 -17.61 -6.31 -15.88
CA GLY A 232 -18.63 -6.08 -14.84
C GLY A 232 -19.44 -4.79 -15.01
N LEU A 233 -19.37 -4.13 -16.17
CA LEU A 233 -20.16 -2.92 -16.44
C LEU A 233 -21.65 -3.24 -16.70
N GLY A 234 -21.95 -4.45 -17.14
CA GLY A 234 -23.34 -4.87 -17.45
C GLY A 234 -23.93 -4.17 -18.69
N ILE A 235 -23.08 -3.60 -19.55
CA ILE A 235 -23.46 -2.90 -20.77
C ILE A 235 -22.97 -3.67 -21.98
N SER A 236 -23.84 -3.80 -23.00
CA SER A 236 -23.48 -4.29 -24.33
C SER A 236 -23.27 -3.10 -25.26
N TYR A 237 -22.11 -3.02 -25.88
CA TYR A 237 -21.78 -1.97 -26.83
C TYR A 237 -20.94 -2.53 -27.98
N HIS A 238 -20.90 -1.84 -29.14
CA HIS A 238 -20.25 -2.34 -30.36
C HIS A 238 -18.72 -2.42 -30.29
N HIS A 239 -18.09 -1.80 -29.30
CA HIS A 239 -16.67 -1.94 -28.96
C HIS A 239 -16.46 -2.02 -27.45
N PRO A 240 -15.29 -2.44 -26.97
CA PRO A 240 -14.99 -2.43 -25.53
C PRO A 240 -15.09 -1.03 -24.95
N LEU A 241 -15.76 -0.92 -23.79
CA LEU A 241 -15.83 0.29 -23.01
C LEU A 241 -15.06 0.13 -21.70
N TYR A 242 -14.50 1.24 -21.24
CA TYR A 242 -13.73 1.34 -20.02
C TYR A 242 -14.26 2.49 -19.15
N VAL A 243 -14.19 2.36 -17.84
CA VAL A 243 -14.43 3.49 -16.94
C VAL A 243 -13.30 4.49 -17.11
N VAL A 244 -13.61 5.69 -17.55
CA VAL A 244 -12.65 6.79 -17.78
C VAL A 244 -12.62 7.74 -16.58
N SER A 245 -13.82 8.07 -16.05
CA SER A 245 -13.95 8.93 -14.87
C SER A 245 -15.25 8.64 -14.11
N ILE A 246 -15.32 9.11 -12.88
CA ILE A 246 -16.50 9.02 -12.02
C ILE A 246 -16.86 10.46 -11.60
N ASP A 247 -18.06 10.91 -11.99
CA ASP A 247 -18.63 12.19 -11.57
C ASP A 247 -19.59 11.96 -10.40
N THR A 248 -19.10 12.22 -9.20
CA THR A 248 -19.89 12.06 -7.98
C THR A 248 -20.97 13.13 -7.81
N THR A 249 -20.78 14.31 -8.40
CA THR A 249 -21.74 15.43 -8.32
C THR A 249 -23.03 15.09 -9.06
N ASN A 250 -22.90 14.52 -10.26
CA ASN A 250 -24.02 14.15 -11.11
C ASN A 250 -24.39 12.66 -10.99
N ASN A 251 -23.70 11.90 -10.11
CA ASN A 251 -23.84 10.45 -9.96
C ASN A 251 -23.73 9.70 -11.29
N GLN A 252 -22.63 9.95 -12.01
CA GLN A 252 -22.36 9.39 -13.34
C GLN A 252 -21.06 8.63 -13.38
N VAL A 253 -21.04 7.53 -14.12
CA VAL A 253 -19.82 6.80 -14.49
C VAL A 253 -19.57 7.01 -15.96
N ILE A 254 -18.49 7.71 -16.31
CA ILE A 254 -18.14 8.06 -17.66
C ILE A 254 -17.37 6.91 -18.29
N LEU A 255 -17.88 6.44 -19.43
CA LEU A 255 -17.30 5.35 -20.20
C LEU A 255 -16.70 5.87 -21.52
N GLY A 256 -15.57 5.30 -21.89
CA GLY A 256 -14.88 5.64 -23.13
C GLY A 256 -14.10 4.47 -23.68
N LYS A 257 -13.30 4.76 -24.73
CA LYS A 257 -12.39 3.80 -25.34
C LYS A 257 -11.09 3.67 -24.53
N GLU A 258 -10.26 2.71 -24.92
CA GLU A 258 -8.96 2.51 -24.26
C GLU A 258 -8.04 3.73 -24.38
N GLU A 259 -8.09 4.43 -25.51
CA GLU A 259 -7.33 5.65 -25.78
C GLU A 259 -7.67 6.81 -24.82
N ASP A 260 -8.87 6.80 -24.25
CA ASP A 260 -9.33 7.81 -23.28
C ASP A 260 -8.71 7.62 -21.88
N LEU A 261 -8.05 6.48 -21.62
CA LEU A 261 -7.41 6.17 -20.36
C LEU A 261 -5.99 6.75 -20.21
N TYR A 262 -5.41 7.26 -21.29
CA TYR A 262 -4.03 7.75 -21.28
C TYR A 262 -3.95 9.21 -20.89
N SER A 263 -2.96 9.54 -20.05
CA SER A 263 -2.68 10.89 -19.56
C SER A 263 -1.19 11.17 -19.58
N SER A 264 -0.79 12.36 -20.01
CA SER A 264 0.60 12.82 -20.02
C SER A 264 0.97 13.60 -18.77
N VAL A 265 -0.02 14.17 -18.09
CA VAL A 265 0.18 14.95 -16.85
C VAL A 265 -0.66 14.36 -15.73
N VAL A 266 -0.05 14.24 -14.54
CA VAL A 266 -0.71 13.79 -13.32
C VAL A 266 -0.44 14.78 -12.20
N HIS A 267 -1.49 15.30 -11.60
CA HIS A 267 -1.42 16.13 -10.41
C HIS A 267 -1.54 15.27 -9.16
N ILE A 268 -0.61 15.40 -8.24
CA ILE A 268 -0.63 14.72 -6.94
C ILE A 268 -0.76 15.70 -5.79
N THR A 269 -1.35 15.24 -4.72
CA THR A 269 -1.54 15.98 -3.45
C THR A 269 -1.16 15.10 -2.27
N ASP A 270 -1.18 15.64 -1.06
CA ASP A 270 -0.69 14.94 0.15
C ASP A 270 0.71 14.35 -0.09
N THR A 271 1.59 15.22 -0.59
CA THR A 271 2.94 14.82 -1.00
C THR A 271 3.83 14.62 0.21
N ASN A 272 4.72 13.63 0.10
CA ASN A 272 5.79 13.40 1.06
C ASN A 272 7.10 13.13 0.31
N LEU A 273 8.10 13.97 0.52
CA LEU A 273 9.42 13.83 -0.08
C LEU A 273 10.41 13.30 0.96
N LEU A 274 11.08 12.21 0.63
CA LEU A 274 11.97 11.49 1.53
C LEU A 274 13.44 11.87 1.39
N VAL A 275 13.75 12.71 0.40
CA VAL A 275 15.10 13.20 0.12
C VAL A 275 15.14 14.73 0.24
N ASP A 276 16.33 15.29 0.53
CA ASP A 276 16.50 16.74 0.65
C ASP A 276 16.62 17.43 -0.71
N GLU A 277 17.29 16.74 -1.65
CA GLU A 277 17.51 17.22 -3.00
C GLU A 277 16.85 16.29 -4.00
N LEU A 278 16.03 16.85 -4.86
CA LEU A 278 15.36 16.12 -5.92
C LEU A 278 16.18 16.24 -7.23
N PRO A 279 16.38 15.14 -7.97
CA PRO A 279 17.00 15.19 -9.29
C PRO A 279 16.08 15.91 -10.29
N THR A 280 16.63 16.45 -11.37
CA THR A 280 15.83 17.13 -12.40
C THR A 280 14.89 16.21 -13.18
N LYS A 281 15.21 14.92 -13.22
CA LYS A 281 14.40 13.86 -13.82
C LYS A 281 14.22 12.73 -12.83
N ALA A 282 13.07 12.08 -12.93
CA ALA A 282 12.72 10.93 -12.12
C ALA A 282 12.01 9.86 -12.95
N GLN A 283 11.72 8.74 -12.34
CA GLN A 283 10.78 7.76 -12.84
C GLN A 283 9.58 7.71 -11.91
N ALA A 284 8.37 7.55 -12.42
CA ALA A 284 7.17 7.49 -11.60
C ALA A 284 6.37 6.20 -11.84
N LYS A 285 5.87 5.62 -10.74
CA LYS A 285 4.88 4.53 -10.76
C LYS A 285 3.53 5.08 -10.32
N ILE A 286 2.50 4.86 -11.12
CA ILE A 286 1.11 5.29 -10.80
C ILE A 286 0.29 4.20 -10.11
N ARG A 287 0.80 2.99 -9.99
CA ARG A 287 0.26 1.83 -9.28
C ARG A 287 1.39 0.89 -8.87
N TYR A 288 1.18 0.07 -7.87
CA TYR A 288 2.17 -0.91 -7.42
C TYR A 288 2.73 -1.78 -8.55
N LYS A 289 1.84 -2.37 -9.36
CA LYS A 289 2.20 -3.28 -10.45
C LYS A 289 2.52 -2.57 -11.79
N SER A 290 2.41 -1.23 -11.87
CA SER A 290 2.78 -0.52 -13.09
C SER A 290 4.30 -0.43 -13.24
N PRO A 291 4.83 -0.37 -14.48
CA PRO A 291 6.23 -0.01 -14.69
C PRO A 291 6.49 1.41 -14.19
N ALA A 292 7.74 1.69 -13.87
CA ALA A 292 8.22 3.05 -13.65
C ALA A 292 8.44 3.71 -15.02
N VAL A 293 7.87 4.88 -15.23
CA VAL A 293 7.94 5.63 -16.50
C VAL A 293 8.73 6.92 -16.26
N PRO A 294 9.68 7.28 -17.16
CA PRO A 294 10.43 8.53 -17.07
C PRO A 294 9.51 9.74 -17.04
N CYS A 295 9.82 10.68 -16.17
CA CYS A 295 9.05 11.91 -16.00
C CYS A 295 9.91 13.08 -15.53
N THR A 296 9.37 14.28 -15.70
CA THR A 296 9.77 15.49 -15.00
C THR A 296 8.65 15.93 -14.07
N TYR A 297 8.92 16.88 -13.19
CA TYR A 297 7.92 17.34 -12.23
C TYR A 297 8.12 18.81 -11.89
N GLU A 298 7.03 19.47 -11.50
CA GLU A 298 6.98 20.84 -11.00
C GLU A 298 6.40 20.82 -9.59
N ILE A 299 7.14 21.29 -8.60
CA ILE A 299 6.64 21.51 -7.25
C ILE A 299 5.77 22.77 -7.28
N ILE A 300 4.47 22.61 -7.05
CA ILE A 300 3.52 23.72 -7.05
C ILE A 300 3.53 24.41 -5.67
N ASP A 301 3.49 23.60 -4.62
CA ASP A 301 3.59 24.01 -3.22
C ASP A 301 4.01 22.79 -2.36
N ASP A 302 4.06 22.97 -1.05
CA ASP A 302 4.49 21.91 -0.10
C ASP A 302 3.63 20.63 -0.14
N ASN A 303 2.44 20.71 -0.71
CA ASN A 303 1.47 19.60 -0.73
C ASN A 303 1.08 19.13 -2.13
N ASN A 304 1.47 19.83 -3.19
CA ASN A 304 1.06 19.54 -4.55
C ASN A 304 2.24 19.54 -5.52
N ILE A 305 2.30 18.48 -6.33
CA ILE A 305 3.30 18.33 -7.40
C ILE A 305 2.56 18.00 -8.70
N LYS A 306 3.00 18.60 -9.81
CA LYS A 306 2.60 18.26 -11.16
C LYS A 306 3.68 17.38 -11.76
N VAL A 307 3.32 16.18 -12.19
CA VAL A 307 4.22 15.20 -12.82
C VAL A 307 3.90 15.10 -14.30
N ILE A 308 4.92 15.25 -15.14
CA ILE A 308 4.82 15.28 -16.60
C ILE A 308 5.59 14.06 -17.13
N PHE A 309 4.89 13.12 -17.74
CA PHE A 309 5.46 11.88 -18.25
C PHE A 309 6.03 12.06 -19.66
N GLU A 310 7.18 11.43 -19.95
CA GLU A 310 7.75 11.39 -21.32
C GLU A 310 6.86 10.56 -22.26
N GLU A 311 6.19 9.51 -21.75
CA GLU A 311 5.19 8.72 -22.46
C GLU A 311 3.88 8.67 -21.66
N PRO A 312 2.71 8.81 -22.31
CA PRO A 312 1.43 8.79 -21.60
C PRO A 312 1.23 7.52 -20.77
N VAL A 313 0.78 7.68 -19.52
CA VAL A 313 0.48 6.58 -18.62
C VAL A 313 -1.00 6.20 -18.65
N LYS A 314 -1.28 4.90 -18.53
CA LYS A 314 -2.64 4.38 -18.65
C LYS A 314 -3.32 4.27 -17.29
N SER A 315 -4.52 4.84 -17.19
CA SER A 315 -5.42 4.70 -16.02
C SER A 315 -4.81 5.23 -14.72
N ALA A 316 -4.17 6.39 -14.74
CA ALA A 316 -3.82 7.10 -13.52
C ALA A 316 -5.14 7.45 -12.78
N THR A 317 -5.31 6.90 -11.57
CA THR A 317 -6.61 6.85 -10.88
C THR A 317 -6.58 7.74 -9.64
N PRO A 318 -7.48 8.73 -9.50
CA PRO A 318 -7.61 9.51 -8.27
C PRO A 318 -7.77 8.64 -7.02
N GLY A 319 -7.03 8.96 -5.97
CA GLY A 319 -6.93 8.17 -4.74
C GLY A 319 -5.80 7.15 -4.72
N GLN A 320 -5.29 6.70 -5.87
CA GLN A 320 -4.08 5.88 -5.94
C GLN A 320 -2.83 6.74 -5.70
N SER A 321 -1.74 6.08 -5.37
CA SER A 321 -0.45 6.73 -5.18
C SER A 321 0.31 6.89 -6.51
N LEU A 322 0.98 8.04 -6.68
CA LEU A 322 2.07 8.19 -7.63
C LEU A 322 3.37 8.30 -6.83
N VAL A 323 4.32 7.43 -7.13
CA VAL A 323 5.57 7.30 -6.38
C VAL A 323 6.75 7.54 -7.29
N LEU A 324 7.63 8.45 -6.85
CA LEU A 324 8.80 8.93 -7.59
C LEU A 324 10.06 8.15 -7.17
N TYR A 325 10.88 7.82 -8.16
CA TYR A 325 12.16 7.14 -7.97
C TYR A 325 13.28 7.81 -8.76
N ASP A 326 14.48 7.75 -8.20
CA ASP A 326 15.72 7.94 -8.94
C ASP A 326 16.47 6.59 -8.93
N ASN A 327 16.42 5.89 -10.04
CA ASN A 327 16.89 4.50 -10.15
C ASN A 327 16.30 3.62 -9.04
N GLU A 328 17.11 3.21 -8.05
CA GLU A 328 16.70 2.40 -6.90
C GLU A 328 16.13 3.26 -5.75
N ILE A 329 16.45 4.55 -5.68
CA ILE A 329 16.14 5.42 -4.54
C ILE A 329 14.68 5.87 -4.61
N LEU A 330 13.93 5.66 -3.53
CA LEU A 330 12.59 6.18 -3.34
C LEU A 330 12.68 7.67 -2.98
N LEU A 331 12.25 8.54 -3.89
CA LEU A 331 12.28 9.99 -3.69
C LEU A 331 11.10 10.50 -2.85
N GLY A 332 9.97 9.84 -2.94
CA GLY A 332 8.71 10.23 -2.32
C GLY A 332 7.53 10.01 -3.25
N GLY A 333 6.46 10.75 -3.05
CA GLY A 333 5.25 10.63 -3.87
C GLY A 333 4.08 11.40 -3.31
N GLY A 334 2.88 11.11 -3.83
CA GLY A 334 1.63 11.71 -3.36
C GLY A 334 0.42 10.93 -3.87
N ILE A 335 -0.76 11.37 -3.45
CA ILE A 335 -2.03 10.82 -3.89
C ILE A 335 -2.44 11.48 -5.20
N ILE A 336 -2.78 10.69 -6.21
CA ILE A 336 -3.27 11.18 -7.50
C ILE A 336 -4.57 11.94 -7.26
N LYS A 337 -4.60 13.21 -7.67
CA LYS A 337 -5.74 14.12 -7.56
C LYS A 337 -6.51 14.22 -8.87
N SER A 338 -5.80 14.46 -9.97
CA SER A 338 -6.36 14.62 -11.31
C SER A 338 -5.32 14.32 -12.39
N THR A 339 -5.78 14.21 -13.63
CA THR A 339 -4.94 13.93 -14.81
C THR A 339 -5.30 14.85 -15.96
N GLU A 340 -4.34 15.09 -16.87
CA GLU A 340 -4.53 15.80 -18.14
C GLU A 340 -3.98 14.93 -19.29
N LYS A 341 -4.58 15.08 -20.49
CA LYS A 341 -4.13 14.40 -21.72
C LYS A 341 -2.82 14.96 -22.26
#